data_82065860c80527d1b49174a183b18c68
#
_entry.id   82065860c80527d1b49174a183b18c68
#
_cell.length_a   1.000
_cell.length_b   1.000
_cell.length_c   1.000
_cell.angle_alpha   90.00
_cell.angle_beta   90.00
_cell.angle_gamma   90.00
#
_symmetry.space_group_name_H-M   'P 1'
#
loop_
_entity.id
_entity.type
_entity.pdbx_description
1 polymer ?
#
loop_
_entity_poly.entity_id
_entity_poly.type
_entity_poly.pdbx_seq_one_letter_code
_entity_poly.pdbx_strand_id
1 'polypeptide(L)'
;MLSLIVRFCTKYMSIGVVLIGIFSIFWPEVMKPFAPKIPTLLGIIMFGMGMSLTPGDFKNVFKQPKNVAIGTVLQFIIMPAAAFALIHLFALPPEIAIGVVLVGCCPGGTASNVISYIAKADVALSVSMTMVNTIFAPFVTPFLVWLIAGAWVNIDFMSMMMSIVKMVLLPLLIGVGINYFFPRQVKKVNTIMPMFSALVVIITVGCVVSLSGRTILDNGLVILAVVILHNLCGMLLGNFCARRFGLNKAQTRAMTIEVGMQNSGLASTLALMYFTAAGGIAGAIFSVWHNVSGSLFASYCVGKDEEAEKETKISSAVELK
;
A
#
# COMPACT_ATOMS: atom_id res chain seq x y z
N MET A 1 -22.11 6.18 -17.29
CA MET A 1 -22.58 5.21 -16.30
C MET A 1 -21.43 4.42 -15.67
N LEU A 2 -20.58 3.71 -16.44
CA LEU A 2 -19.46 2.92 -15.91
C LEU A 2 -18.49 3.73 -15.04
N SER A 3 -18.09 4.92 -15.45
CA SER A 3 -17.19 5.81 -14.68
C SER A 3 -17.79 6.29 -13.35
N LEU A 4 -19.10 6.42 -13.26
CA LEU A 4 -19.80 6.76 -12.02
C LEU A 4 -19.80 5.58 -11.04
N ILE A 5 -20.02 4.37 -11.55
CA ILE A 5 -19.97 3.14 -10.74
C ILE A 5 -18.55 2.93 -10.18
N VAL A 6 -17.52 3.08 -11.02
CA VAL A 6 -16.13 2.97 -10.60
C VAL A 6 -15.80 4.00 -9.51
N ARG A 7 -16.17 5.28 -9.73
CA ARG A 7 -15.98 6.34 -8.72
C ARG A 7 -16.73 6.05 -7.41
N PHE A 8 -17.94 5.53 -7.50
CA PHE A 8 -18.72 5.16 -6.32
C PHE A 8 -18.03 4.04 -5.53
N CYS A 9 -17.67 2.94 -6.20
CA CYS A 9 -17.00 1.80 -5.56
C CYS A 9 -15.67 2.19 -4.92
N THR A 10 -14.85 3.01 -5.58
CA THR A 10 -13.58 3.46 -5.02
C THR A 10 -13.75 4.48 -3.89
N LYS A 11 -14.70 5.41 -4.01
CA LYS A 11 -14.99 6.41 -2.95
C LYS A 11 -15.49 5.75 -1.67
N TYR A 12 -16.33 4.73 -1.78
CA TYR A 12 -16.96 4.05 -0.64
C TYR A 12 -16.28 2.73 -0.26
N MET A 13 -15.09 2.44 -0.80
CA MET A 13 -14.33 1.22 -0.52
C MET A 13 -14.13 1.00 0.99
N SER A 14 -13.74 2.04 1.73
CA SER A 14 -13.52 1.94 3.18
C SER A 14 -14.80 1.56 3.94
N ILE A 15 -15.96 2.09 3.51
CA ILE A 15 -17.25 1.70 4.08
C ILE A 15 -17.55 0.24 3.73
N GLY A 16 -17.33 -0.17 2.48
CA GLY A 16 -17.48 -1.56 2.05
C GLY A 16 -16.63 -2.54 2.86
N VAL A 17 -15.38 -2.15 3.17
CA VAL A 17 -14.48 -2.95 4.00
C VAL A 17 -14.99 -3.08 5.44
N VAL A 18 -15.49 -2.01 6.04
CA VAL A 18 -16.06 -2.06 7.40
C VAL A 18 -17.32 -2.94 7.41
N LEU A 19 -18.21 -2.77 6.44
CA LEU A 19 -19.45 -3.56 6.34
C LEU A 19 -19.16 -5.05 6.15
N ILE A 20 -18.24 -5.42 5.26
CA ILE A 20 -17.86 -6.83 5.05
C ILE A 20 -17.16 -7.40 6.28
N GLY A 21 -16.36 -6.57 6.99
CA GLY A 21 -15.73 -6.96 8.24
C GLY A 21 -16.77 -7.33 9.29
N ILE A 22 -17.74 -6.44 9.54
CA ILE A 22 -18.85 -6.70 10.45
C ILE A 22 -19.64 -7.94 10.01
N PHE A 23 -20.01 -8.01 8.74
CA PHE A 23 -20.72 -9.18 8.19
C PHE A 23 -19.96 -10.48 8.43
N SER A 24 -18.65 -10.49 8.22
CA SER A 24 -17.81 -11.68 8.33
C SER A 24 -17.61 -12.18 9.78
N ILE A 25 -17.84 -11.32 10.79
CA ILE A 25 -17.87 -11.74 12.19
C ILE A 25 -19.11 -12.60 12.46
N PHE A 26 -20.26 -12.19 11.92
CA PHE A 26 -21.55 -12.88 12.17
C PHE A 26 -21.77 -14.08 11.24
N TRP A 27 -21.29 -14.01 9.98
CA TRP A 27 -21.45 -15.05 8.96
C TRP A 27 -20.11 -15.46 8.34
N PRO A 28 -19.17 -16.03 9.13
CA PRO A 28 -17.81 -16.34 8.65
C PRO A 28 -17.81 -17.37 7.53
N GLU A 29 -18.77 -18.28 7.49
CA GLU A 29 -18.83 -19.36 6.49
C GLU A 29 -19.01 -18.86 5.05
N VAL A 30 -19.50 -17.63 4.87
CA VAL A 30 -19.68 -17.02 3.54
C VAL A 30 -18.34 -16.61 2.94
N MET A 31 -17.41 -16.10 3.77
CA MET A 31 -16.12 -15.56 3.28
C MET A 31 -14.98 -16.58 3.30
N LYS A 32 -14.99 -17.54 4.21
CA LYS A 32 -13.95 -18.60 4.30
C LYS A 32 -13.62 -19.29 2.97
N PRO A 33 -14.61 -19.65 2.10
CA PRO A 33 -14.31 -20.33 0.83
C PRO A 33 -13.50 -19.50 -0.17
N PHE A 34 -13.42 -18.17 0.02
CA PHE A 34 -12.65 -17.30 -0.85
C PHE A 34 -11.18 -17.19 -0.45
N ALA A 35 -10.82 -17.58 0.79
CA ALA A 35 -9.45 -17.47 1.28
C ALA A 35 -8.40 -18.13 0.37
N PRO A 36 -8.58 -19.35 -0.15
CA PRO A 36 -7.61 -19.96 -1.07
C PRO A 36 -7.48 -19.23 -2.41
N LYS A 37 -8.44 -18.36 -2.76
CA LYS A 37 -8.43 -17.61 -4.03
C LYS A 37 -7.72 -16.25 -3.92
N ILE A 38 -7.41 -15.78 -2.70
CA ILE A 38 -6.79 -14.47 -2.47
C ILE A 38 -5.46 -14.31 -3.24
N PRO A 39 -4.54 -15.29 -3.28
CA PRO A 39 -3.30 -15.17 -4.05
C PRO A 39 -3.57 -14.91 -5.55
N THR A 40 -4.53 -15.59 -6.14
CA THR A 40 -4.93 -15.39 -7.54
C THR A 40 -5.55 -14.02 -7.75
N LEU A 41 -6.43 -13.58 -6.85
CA LEU A 41 -7.05 -12.25 -6.92
C LEU A 41 -6.00 -11.14 -6.80
N LEU A 42 -5.01 -11.29 -5.92
CA LEU A 42 -3.87 -10.38 -5.83
C LEU A 42 -3.09 -10.36 -7.15
N GLY A 43 -2.84 -11.53 -7.76
CA GLY A 43 -2.17 -11.62 -9.06
C GLY A 43 -2.90 -10.83 -10.15
N ILE A 44 -4.23 -10.86 -10.17
CA ILE A 44 -5.03 -10.08 -11.13
C ILE A 44 -4.90 -8.56 -10.85
N ILE A 45 -4.84 -8.14 -9.60
CA ILE A 45 -4.55 -6.73 -9.26
C ILE A 45 -3.17 -6.32 -9.75
N MET A 46 -2.14 -7.15 -9.51
CA MET A 46 -0.78 -6.86 -9.94
C MET A 46 -0.65 -6.84 -11.46
N PHE A 47 -1.36 -7.71 -12.15
CA PHE A 47 -1.50 -7.68 -13.61
C PHE A 47 -2.13 -6.36 -14.08
N GLY A 48 -3.23 -5.92 -13.44
CA GLY A 48 -3.86 -4.62 -13.71
C GLY A 48 -2.92 -3.44 -13.46
N MET A 49 -2.11 -3.50 -12.38
CA MET A 49 -1.06 -2.53 -12.13
C MET A 49 -0.03 -2.52 -13.27
N GLY A 50 0.44 -3.68 -13.71
CA GLY A 50 1.37 -3.78 -14.84
C GLY A 50 0.79 -3.17 -16.12
N MET A 51 -0.49 -3.40 -16.40
CA MET A 51 -1.18 -2.78 -17.53
C MET A 51 -1.28 -1.25 -17.43
N SER A 52 -1.22 -0.67 -16.24
CA SER A 52 -1.24 0.78 -16.07
C SER A 52 0.13 1.45 -16.28
N LEU A 53 1.22 0.69 -16.24
CA LEU A 53 2.58 1.19 -16.44
C LEU A 53 2.88 1.39 -17.94
N THR A 54 3.45 2.54 -18.25
CA THR A 54 3.83 2.93 -19.62
C THR A 54 5.36 2.91 -19.80
N PRO A 55 5.89 2.82 -21.04
CA PRO A 55 7.31 2.98 -21.29
C PRO A 55 7.89 4.31 -20.77
N GLY A 56 7.03 5.34 -20.67
CA GLY A 56 7.38 6.63 -20.08
C GLY A 56 7.72 6.53 -18.58
N ASP A 57 7.01 5.68 -17.85
CA ASP A 57 7.23 5.49 -16.41
C ASP A 57 8.59 4.85 -16.15
N PHE A 58 9.01 3.89 -16.97
CA PHE A 58 10.36 3.33 -16.92
C PHE A 58 11.45 4.38 -17.19
N LYS A 59 11.22 5.28 -18.18
CA LYS A 59 12.16 6.40 -18.45
C LYS A 59 12.24 7.35 -17.26
N ASN A 60 11.17 7.56 -16.52
CA ASN A 60 11.15 8.46 -15.36
C ASN A 60 12.06 7.95 -14.22
N VAL A 61 12.23 6.64 -14.04
CA VAL A 61 13.21 6.06 -13.11
C VAL A 61 14.62 6.59 -13.41
N PHE A 62 14.99 6.59 -14.69
CA PHE A 62 16.31 7.06 -15.14
C PHE A 62 16.45 8.59 -15.15
N LYS A 63 15.36 9.35 -15.12
CA LYS A 63 15.40 10.82 -14.99
C LYS A 63 15.66 11.28 -13.55
N GLN A 64 15.22 10.50 -12.56
CA GLN A 64 15.37 10.83 -11.13
C GLN A 64 15.97 9.67 -10.33
N PRO A 65 17.08 9.04 -10.78
CA PRO A 65 17.58 7.78 -10.20
C PRO A 65 17.96 7.94 -8.73
N LYS A 66 18.52 9.09 -8.36
CA LYS A 66 18.89 9.41 -6.97
C LYS A 66 17.66 9.43 -6.06
N ASN A 67 16.59 10.11 -6.46
CA ASN A 67 15.38 10.25 -5.64
C ASN A 67 14.64 8.90 -5.51
N VAL A 68 14.60 8.12 -6.58
CA VAL A 68 14.03 6.76 -6.57
C VAL A 68 14.85 5.85 -5.65
N ALA A 69 16.18 5.88 -5.74
CA ALA A 69 17.05 5.09 -4.88
C ALA A 69 16.89 5.47 -3.41
N ILE A 70 16.86 6.77 -3.09
CA ILE A 70 16.60 7.25 -1.73
C ILE A 70 15.27 6.71 -1.23
N GLY A 71 14.19 6.84 -2.02
CA GLY A 71 12.87 6.39 -1.61
C GLY A 71 12.78 4.88 -1.41
N THR A 72 13.41 4.11 -2.30
CA THR A 72 13.48 2.64 -2.16
C THR A 72 14.21 2.22 -0.88
N VAL A 73 15.35 2.84 -0.60
CA VAL A 73 16.12 2.57 0.63
C VAL A 73 15.32 2.97 1.87
N LEU A 74 14.71 4.15 1.87
CA LEU A 74 13.88 4.61 2.99
C LEU A 74 12.68 3.70 3.23
N GLN A 75 12.02 3.23 2.17
CA GLN A 75 10.92 2.28 2.25
C GLN A 75 11.31 1.01 3.01
N PHE A 76 12.40 0.38 2.60
CA PHE A 76 12.85 -0.91 3.15
C PHE A 76 13.70 -0.78 4.44
N ILE A 77 13.92 0.44 4.93
CA ILE A 77 14.51 0.69 6.25
C ILE A 77 13.45 1.18 7.25
N ILE A 78 12.73 2.25 6.91
CA ILE A 78 11.84 2.93 7.86
C ILE A 78 10.69 2.00 8.28
N MET A 79 10.02 1.39 7.32
CA MET A 79 8.82 0.60 7.63
C MET A 79 9.14 -0.71 8.35
N PRO A 80 10.17 -1.49 7.97
CA PRO A 80 10.58 -2.65 8.77
C PRO A 80 11.07 -2.27 10.18
N ALA A 81 11.85 -1.19 10.32
CA ALA A 81 12.32 -0.71 11.62
C ALA A 81 11.17 -0.23 12.52
N ALA A 82 10.20 0.49 11.95
CA ALA A 82 8.99 0.89 12.68
C ALA A 82 8.16 -0.32 13.11
N ALA A 83 8.00 -1.33 12.23
CA ALA A 83 7.34 -2.59 12.57
C ALA A 83 8.04 -3.27 13.75
N PHE A 84 9.37 -3.43 13.66
CA PHE A 84 10.17 -4.02 14.73
C PHE A 84 10.01 -3.28 16.05
N ALA A 85 10.10 -1.96 16.05
CA ALA A 85 9.93 -1.15 17.26
C ALA A 85 8.52 -1.30 17.87
N LEU A 86 7.49 -1.27 17.04
CA LEU A 86 6.10 -1.33 17.49
C LEU A 86 5.72 -2.72 18.04
N ILE A 87 6.16 -3.82 17.43
CA ILE A 87 5.85 -5.16 17.96
C ILE A 87 6.45 -5.37 19.37
N HIS A 88 7.61 -4.79 19.65
CA HIS A 88 8.25 -4.86 20.96
C HIS A 88 7.62 -3.87 21.94
N LEU A 89 7.32 -2.63 21.50
CA LEU A 89 6.70 -1.61 22.35
C LEU A 89 5.32 -2.05 22.86
N PHE A 90 4.52 -2.70 22.01
CA PHE A 90 3.20 -3.19 22.37
C PHE A 90 3.20 -4.64 22.87
N ALA A 91 4.39 -5.28 22.98
CA ALA A 91 4.54 -6.67 23.36
C ALA A 91 3.56 -7.61 22.64
N LEU A 92 3.45 -7.46 21.31
CA LEU A 92 2.47 -8.21 20.52
C LEU A 92 2.80 -9.70 20.52
N PRO A 93 1.78 -10.57 20.64
CA PRO A 93 1.99 -12.01 20.52
C PRO A 93 2.50 -12.35 19.11
N PRO A 94 3.35 -13.39 18.95
CA PRO A 94 4.01 -13.72 17.67
C PRO A 94 3.05 -13.84 16.47
N GLU A 95 1.85 -14.38 16.69
CA GLU A 95 0.82 -14.59 15.69
C GLU A 95 0.28 -13.28 15.07
N ILE A 96 0.26 -12.20 15.85
CA ILE A 96 -0.14 -10.85 15.43
C ILE A 96 1.07 -10.07 14.95
N ALA A 97 2.20 -10.18 15.67
CA ALA A 97 3.45 -9.48 15.38
C ALA A 97 3.93 -9.75 13.94
N ILE A 98 3.85 -11.02 13.48
CA ILE A 98 4.23 -11.37 12.11
C ILE A 98 3.46 -10.58 11.05
N GLY A 99 2.20 -10.26 11.31
CA GLY A 99 1.38 -9.45 10.41
C GLY A 99 1.89 -8.00 10.29
N VAL A 100 2.28 -7.40 11.39
CA VAL A 100 2.88 -6.04 11.41
C VAL A 100 4.23 -6.05 10.69
N VAL A 101 5.05 -7.07 10.93
CA VAL A 101 6.34 -7.27 10.22
C VAL A 101 6.12 -7.41 8.72
N LEU A 102 5.16 -8.23 8.29
CA LEU A 102 4.84 -8.40 6.87
C LEU A 102 4.41 -7.08 6.23
N VAL A 103 3.55 -6.29 6.89
CA VAL A 103 3.17 -4.95 6.39
C VAL A 103 4.40 -4.06 6.23
N GLY A 104 5.29 -4.03 7.23
CA GLY A 104 6.51 -3.23 7.18
C GLY A 104 7.51 -3.66 6.11
N CYS A 105 7.61 -4.97 5.84
CA CYS A 105 8.57 -5.52 4.88
C CYS A 105 8.03 -5.58 3.44
N CYS A 106 6.74 -5.31 3.21
CA CYS A 106 6.15 -5.24 1.87
C CYS A 106 6.56 -3.95 1.13
N PRO A 107 6.52 -3.94 -0.21
CA PRO A 107 6.73 -2.73 -1.00
C PRO A 107 5.61 -1.72 -0.81
N GLY A 108 5.77 -0.50 -1.33
CA GLY A 108 4.72 0.51 -1.38
C GLY A 108 3.46 0.02 -2.10
N GLY A 109 2.31 0.54 -1.71
CA GLY A 109 1.01 0.16 -2.26
C GLY A 109 0.63 1.00 -3.48
N THR A 110 -0.05 0.41 -4.46
CA THR A 110 -0.50 1.11 -5.68
C THR A 110 -1.44 2.31 -5.42
N ALA A 111 -2.13 2.32 -4.28
CA ALA A 111 -2.99 3.42 -3.87
C ALA A 111 -2.21 4.73 -3.65
N SER A 112 -0.90 4.65 -3.30
CA SER A 112 -0.03 5.81 -3.12
C SER A 112 0.04 6.70 -4.36
N ASN A 113 0.00 6.13 -5.55
CA ASN A 113 0.04 6.87 -6.81
C ASN A 113 -1.19 7.77 -7.01
N VAL A 114 -2.37 7.26 -6.63
CA VAL A 114 -3.62 8.03 -6.69
C VAL A 114 -3.61 9.15 -5.63
N ILE A 115 -3.18 8.84 -4.43
CA ILE A 115 -3.06 9.83 -3.35
C ILE A 115 -2.02 10.89 -3.72
N SER A 116 -0.91 10.52 -4.32
CA SER A 116 0.13 11.44 -4.83
C SER A 116 -0.44 12.41 -5.88
N TYR A 117 -1.28 11.91 -6.79
CA TYR A 117 -1.96 12.76 -7.76
C TYR A 117 -2.89 13.77 -7.07
N ILE A 118 -3.72 13.34 -6.11
CA ILE A 118 -4.64 14.23 -5.37
C ILE A 118 -3.85 15.26 -4.56
N ALA A 119 -2.75 14.86 -3.92
CA ALA A 119 -1.89 15.72 -3.10
C ALA A 119 -1.05 16.73 -3.91
N LYS A 120 -1.18 16.78 -5.24
CA LYS A 120 -0.31 17.55 -6.13
C LYS A 120 1.19 17.23 -5.89
N ALA A 121 1.50 15.97 -5.65
CA ALA A 121 2.85 15.43 -5.48
C ALA A 121 3.51 15.11 -6.83
N ASP A 122 4.78 14.74 -6.82
CA ASP A 122 5.48 14.22 -8.01
C ASP A 122 5.01 12.78 -8.29
N VAL A 123 3.98 12.64 -9.13
CA VAL A 123 3.39 11.36 -9.50
C VAL A 123 4.42 10.47 -10.24
N ALA A 124 5.30 11.07 -11.04
CA ALA A 124 6.31 10.31 -11.77
C ALA A 124 7.31 9.66 -10.81
N LEU A 125 7.70 10.36 -9.74
CA LEU A 125 8.53 9.80 -8.67
C LEU A 125 7.77 8.70 -7.90
N SER A 126 6.51 8.94 -7.52
CA SER A 126 5.68 7.96 -6.80
C SER A 126 5.56 6.65 -7.59
N VAL A 127 5.15 6.70 -8.86
CA VAL A 127 5.05 5.53 -9.74
C VAL A 127 6.39 4.81 -9.89
N SER A 128 7.48 5.57 -10.06
CA SER A 128 8.83 5.01 -10.18
C SER A 128 9.26 4.26 -8.92
N MET A 129 8.98 4.81 -7.74
CA MET A 129 9.28 4.16 -6.45
C MET A 129 8.45 2.90 -6.26
N THR A 130 7.13 2.97 -6.46
CA THR A 130 6.24 1.79 -6.38
C THR A 130 6.73 0.67 -7.30
N MET A 131 7.08 1.00 -8.54
CA MET A 131 7.57 0.03 -9.52
C MET A 131 8.88 -0.62 -9.08
N VAL A 132 9.87 0.17 -8.69
CA VAL A 132 11.19 -0.32 -8.26
C VAL A 132 11.06 -1.16 -6.99
N ASN A 133 10.30 -0.69 -6.00
CA ASN A 133 10.05 -1.43 -4.77
C ASN A 133 9.36 -2.77 -5.04
N THR A 134 8.40 -2.80 -5.96
CA THR A 134 7.68 -4.03 -6.33
C THR A 134 8.58 -5.03 -7.06
N ILE A 135 9.51 -4.56 -7.90
CA ILE A 135 10.51 -5.42 -8.57
C ILE A 135 11.47 -6.05 -7.55
N PHE A 136 11.89 -5.30 -6.54
CA PHE A 136 12.78 -5.80 -5.48
C PHE A 136 12.07 -6.64 -4.42
N ALA A 137 10.76 -6.51 -4.26
CA ALA A 137 9.98 -7.18 -3.22
C ALA A 137 10.20 -8.71 -3.13
N PRO A 138 10.31 -9.48 -4.22
CA PRO A 138 10.54 -10.93 -4.13
C PRO A 138 11.79 -11.31 -3.32
N PHE A 139 12.81 -10.48 -3.35
CA PHE A 139 14.07 -10.71 -2.65
C PHE A 139 14.09 -10.02 -1.28
N VAL A 140 13.73 -8.74 -1.25
CA VAL A 140 13.87 -7.90 -0.07
C VAL A 140 12.82 -8.23 0.99
N THR A 141 11.56 -8.47 0.61
CA THR A 141 10.50 -8.77 1.57
C THR A 141 10.79 -10.05 2.36
N PRO A 142 11.08 -11.23 1.75
CA PRO A 142 11.39 -12.43 2.52
C PRO A 142 12.65 -12.29 3.36
N PHE A 143 13.66 -11.58 2.86
CA PHE A 143 14.90 -11.32 3.59
C PHE A 143 14.65 -10.51 4.88
N LEU A 144 13.89 -9.43 4.77
CA LEU A 144 13.58 -8.57 5.93
C LEU A 144 12.65 -9.28 6.92
N VAL A 145 11.69 -10.06 6.44
CA VAL A 145 10.82 -10.88 7.30
C VAL A 145 11.67 -11.91 8.05
N TRP A 146 12.59 -12.60 7.37
CA TRP A 146 13.50 -13.53 7.99
C TRP A 146 14.42 -12.84 9.01
N LEU A 147 14.96 -11.67 8.69
CA LEU A 147 15.85 -10.91 9.57
C LEU A 147 15.15 -10.50 10.89
N ILE A 148 13.89 -10.09 10.80
CA ILE A 148 13.13 -9.57 11.94
C ILE A 148 12.44 -10.68 12.72
N ALA A 149 11.83 -11.64 12.05
CA ALA A 149 10.96 -12.65 12.66
C ALA A 149 11.56 -14.07 12.67
N GLY A 150 12.68 -14.32 11.99
CA GLY A 150 13.27 -15.66 11.84
C GLY A 150 13.71 -16.30 13.15
N ALA A 151 13.90 -15.52 14.23
CA ALA A 151 14.25 -16.07 15.52
C ALA A 151 13.06 -16.75 16.25
N TRP A 152 11.83 -16.37 15.92
CA TRP A 152 10.62 -16.83 16.61
C TRP A 152 9.53 -17.41 15.67
N VAL A 153 9.73 -17.33 14.35
CA VAL A 153 8.87 -17.94 13.34
C VAL A 153 9.72 -18.63 12.29
N ASN A 154 9.34 -19.86 11.92
CA ASN A 154 10.01 -20.57 10.83
C ASN A 154 9.61 -19.95 9.47
N ILE A 155 10.60 -19.50 8.70
CA ILE A 155 10.40 -18.83 7.42
C ILE A 155 11.12 -19.60 6.32
N ASP A 156 10.35 -20.16 5.41
CA ASP A 156 10.89 -20.69 4.15
C ASP A 156 11.09 -19.52 3.16
N PHE A 157 12.30 -18.98 3.19
CA PHE A 157 12.71 -17.85 2.35
C PHE A 157 12.45 -18.12 0.85
N MET A 158 12.86 -19.29 0.35
CA MET A 158 12.77 -19.60 -1.07
C MET A 158 11.32 -19.76 -1.52
N SER A 159 10.51 -20.42 -0.73
CA SER A 159 9.08 -20.60 -1.00
C SER A 159 8.35 -19.26 -1.01
N MET A 160 8.62 -18.38 -0.02
CA MET A 160 8.03 -17.04 0.05
C MET A 160 8.48 -16.17 -1.13
N MET A 161 9.77 -16.16 -1.47
CA MET A 161 10.31 -15.45 -2.62
C MET A 161 9.62 -15.89 -3.91
N MET A 162 9.51 -17.20 -4.14
CA MET A 162 8.89 -17.74 -5.35
C MET A 162 7.39 -17.42 -5.42
N SER A 163 6.71 -17.37 -4.28
CA SER A 163 5.31 -16.95 -4.22
C SER A 163 5.14 -15.48 -4.60
N ILE A 164 6.00 -14.60 -4.12
CA ILE A 164 5.96 -13.17 -4.51
C ILE A 164 6.27 -13.03 -6.00
N VAL A 165 7.25 -13.78 -6.53
CA VAL A 165 7.51 -13.80 -7.99
C VAL A 165 6.25 -14.18 -8.75
N LYS A 166 5.56 -15.25 -8.36
CA LYS A 166 4.38 -15.77 -9.08
C LYS A 166 3.15 -14.87 -8.92
N MET A 167 2.92 -14.30 -7.73
CA MET A 167 1.72 -13.51 -7.43
C MET A 167 1.86 -12.01 -7.76
N VAL A 168 3.08 -11.50 -7.75
CA VAL A 168 3.34 -10.06 -7.89
C VAL A 168 4.14 -9.74 -9.14
N LEU A 169 5.38 -10.24 -9.20
CA LEU A 169 6.31 -9.84 -10.26
C LEU A 169 5.88 -10.36 -11.64
N LEU A 170 5.57 -11.64 -11.75
CA LEU A 170 5.19 -12.25 -13.04
C LEU A 170 3.90 -11.64 -13.62
N PRO A 171 2.78 -11.52 -12.89
CA PRO A 171 1.59 -10.86 -13.41
C PRO A 171 1.84 -9.40 -13.78
N LEU A 172 2.62 -8.66 -12.99
CA LEU A 172 2.99 -7.27 -13.29
C LEU A 172 3.75 -7.19 -14.62
N LEU A 173 4.77 -8.01 -14.83
CA LEU A 173 5.56 -8.02 -16.06
C LEU A 173 4.72 -8.41 -17.29
N ILE A 174 3.81 -9.39 -17.15
CA ILE A 174 2.86 -9.76 -18.20
C ILE A 174 1.95 -8.57 -18.52
N GLY A 175 1.44 -7.87 -17.51
CA GLY A 175 0.61 -6.66 -17.69
C GLY A 175 1.34 -5.56 -18.44
N VAL A 176 2.60 -5.28 -18.10
CA VAL A 176 3.46 -4.32 -18.81
C VAL A 176 3.63 -4.74 -20.28
N GLY A 177 3.93 -6.02 -20.53
CA GLY A 177 4.05 -6.54 -21.90
C GLY A 177 2.77 -6.35 -22.70
N ILE A 178 1.61 -6.68 -22.14
CA ILE A 178 0.31 -6.48 -22.79
C ILE A 178 0.03 -5.01 -23.06
N ASN A 179 0.37 -4.10 -22.13
CA ASN A 179 0.22 -2.67 -22.39
C ASN A 179 1.13 -2.18 -23.51
N TYR A 180 2.34 -2.71 -23.60
CA TYR A 180 3.27 -2.36 -24.68
C TYR A 180 2.74 -2.75 -26.06
N PHE A 181 2.19 -3.98 -26.21
CA PHE A 181 1.71 -4.49 -27.50
C PHE A 181 0.28 -4.04 -27.84
N PHE A 182 -0.59 -3.84 -26.81
CA PHE A 182 -2.02 -3.58 -26.98
C PHE A 182 -2.53 -2.35 -26.20
N PRO A 183 -1.92 -1.16 -26.32
CA PRO A 183 -2.23 0.00 -25.46
C PRO A 183 -3.68 0.49 -25.59
N ARG A 184 -4.29 0.35 -26.78
CA ARG A 184 -5.69 0.78 -27.02
C ARG A 184 -6.71 -0.07 -26.25
N GLN A 185 -6.49 -1.40 -26.21
CA GLN A 185 -7.34 -2.36 -25.49
C GLN A 185 -7.18 -2.17 -23.98
N VAL A 186 -5.95 -2.04 -23.54
CA VAL A 186 -5.60 -1.84 -22.12
C VAL A 186 -6.25 -0.58 -21.54
N LYS A 187 -6.35 0.52 -22.30
CA LYS A 187 -7.01 1.74 -21.84
C LYS A 187 -8.46 1.52 -21.40
N LYS A 188 -9.19 0.60 -22.07
CA LYS A 188 -10.57 0.24 -21.69
C LYS A 188 -10.60 -0.56 -20.37
N VAL A 189 -9.69 -1.52 -20.25
CA VAL A 189 -9.59 -2.39 -19.04
C VAL A 189 -9.15 -1.58 -17.82
N ASN A 190 -8.19 -0.68 -17.97
CA ASN A 190 -7.70 0.19 -16.90
C ASN A 190 -8.79 1.08 -16.28
N THR A 191 -9.86 1.37 -17.01
CA THR A 191 -11.01 2.11 -16.46
C THR A 191 -11.73 1.33 -15.36
N ILE A 192 -11.71 -0.01 -15.41
CA ILE A 192 -12.44 -0.90 -14.48
C ILE A 192 -11.53 -1.40 -13.34
N MET A 193 -10.21 -1.40 -13.55
CA MET A 193 -9.24 -1.93 -12.58
C MET A 193 -9.36 -1.37 -11.16
N PRO A 194 -9.58 -0.06 -10.94
CA PRO A 194 -9.74 0.48 -9.58
C PRO A 194 -10.94 -0.13 -8.83
N MET A 195 -12.06 -0.36 -9.53
CA MET A 195 -13.23 -1.02 -8.95
C MET A 195 -12.91 -2.48 -8.60
N PHE A 196 -12.26 -3.20 -9.51
CA PHE A 196 -11.87 -4.59 -9.28
C PHE A 196 -10.91 -4.70 -8.07
N SER A 197 -9.90 -3.83 -7.99
CA SER A 197 -8.97 -3.78 -6.86
C SER A 197 -9.71 -3.52 -5.53
N ALA A 198 -10.65 -2.59 -5.51
CA ALA A 198 -11.46 -2.30 -4.33
C ALA A 198 -12.27 -3.54 -3.89
N LEU A 199 -12.90 -4.26 -4.81
CA LEU A 199 -13.63 -5.49 -4.52
C LEU A 199 -12.73 -6.59 -3.96
N VAL A 200 -11.53 -6.78 -4.53
CA VAL A 200 -10.58 -7.77 -4.03
C VAL A 200 -10.11 -7.43 -2.62
N VAL A 201 -9.84 -6.14 -2.33
CA VAL A 201 -9.51 -5.71 -0.96
C VAL A 201 -10.65 -6.03 0.00
N ILE A 202 -11.91 -5.73 -0.36
CA ILE A 202 -13.09 -6.05 0.44
C ILE A 202 -13.16 -7.55 0.71
N ILE A 203 -13.01 -8.39 -0.32
CA ILE A 203 -13.02 -9.85 -0.17
C ILE A 203 -11.88 -10.32 0.74
N THR A 204 -10.66 -9.80 0.55
CA THR A 204 -9.49 -10.17 1.36
C THR A 204 -9.73 -9.86 2.84
N VAL A 205 -10.24 -8.67 3.14
CA VAL A 205 -10.55 -8.28 4.52
C VAL A 205 -11.66 -9.18 5.09
N GLY A 206 -12.72 -9.44 4.33
CA GLY A 206 -13.78 -10.37 4.74
C GLY A 206 -13.25 -11.76 5.07
N CYS A 207 -12.34 -12.30 4.26
CA CYS A 207 -11.70 -13.59 4.52
C CYS A 207 -10.84 -13.57 5.80
N VAL A 208 -10.00 -12.55 5.96
CA VAL A 208 -9.16 -12.40 7.17
C VAL A 208 -10.04 -12.34 8.43
N VAL A 209 -11.08 -11.51 8.40
CA VAL A 209 -12.01 -11.35 9.53
C VAL A 209 -12.75 -12.66 9.80
N SER A 210 -13.23 -13.37 8.78
CA SER A 210 -13.94 -14.64 8.95
C SER A 210 -13.09 -15.74 9.57
N LEU A 211 -11.77 -15.70 9.35
CA LEU A 211 -10.81 -16.66 9.89
C LEU A 211 -10.24 -16.25 11.27
N SER A 212 -10.34 -14.97 11.63
CA SER A 212 -9.69 -14.40 12.81
C SER A 212 -10.62 -13.56 13.69
N GLY A 213 -11.94 -13.73 13.58
CA GLY A 213 -12.93 -12.87 14.24
C GLY A 213 -12.73 -12.75 15.76
N ARG A 214 -12.40 -13.86 16.44
CA ARG A 214 -12.11 -13.85 17.89
C ARG A 214 -10.87 -13.00 18.20
N THR A 215 -9.77 -13.17 17.48
CA THR A 215 -8.54 -12.38 17.66
C THR A 215 -8.79 -10.89 17.43
N ILE A 216 -9.67 -10.54 16.47
CA ILE A 216 -10.05 -9.15 16.21
C ILE A 216 -10.84 -8.56 17.37
N LEU A 217 -11.78 -9.31 17.95
CA LEU A 217 -12.56 -8.85 19.10
C LEU A 217 -11.66 -8.62 20.33
N ASP A 218 -10.68 -9.50 20.57
CA ASP A 218 -9.80 -9.43 21.72
C ASP A 218 -8.67 -8.38 21.56
N ASN A 219 -8.11 -8.21 20.36
CA ASN A 219 -6.90 -7.43 20.10
C ASN A 219 -7.08 -6.30 19.08
N GLY A 220 -8.26 -6.12 18.50
CA GLY A 220 -8.47 -5.23 17.36
C GLY A 220 -8.08 -3.77 17.62
N LEU A 221 -8.34 -3.26 18.83
CA LEU A 221 -7.97 -1.88 19.21
C LEU A 221 -6.45 -1.70 19.30
N VAL A 222 -5.73 -2.68 19.83
CA VAL A 222 -4.26 -2.64 19.92
C VAL A 222 -3.66 -2.71 18.52
N ILE A 223 -4.17 -3.62 17.67
CA ILE A 223 -3.70 -3.74 16.29
C ILE A 223 -4.00 -2.46 15.49
N LEU A 224 -5.17 -1.85 15.69
CA LEU A 224 -5.51 -0.56 15.07
C LEU A 224 -4.54 0.54 15.50
N ALA A 225 -4.24 0.65 16.79
CA ALA A 225 -3.28 1.63 17.29
C ALA A 225 -1.88 1.42 16.70
N VAL A 226 -1.41 0.17 16.63
CA VAL A 226 -0.13 -0.19 16.00
C VAL A 226 -0.13 0.17 14.52
N VAL A 227 -1.18 -0.13 13.79
CA VAL A 227 -1.31 0.19 12.35
C VAL A 227 -1.30 1.70 12.12
N ILE A 228 -2.01 2.47 12.94
CA ILE A 228 -2.03 3.94 12.89
C ILE A 228 -0.61 4.49 13.11
N LEU A 229 0.05 4.05 14.16
CA LEU A 229 1.40 4.50 14.49
C LEU A 229 2.41 4.08 13.41
N HIS A 230 2.31 2.86 12.88
CA HIS A 230 3.17 2.36 11.82
C HIS A 230 3.08 3.22 10.55
N ASN A 231 1.86 3.51 10.10
CA ASN A 231 1.63 4.39 8.95
C ASN A 231 2.13 5.82 9.22
N LEU A 232 1.83 6.38 10.41
CA LEU A 232 2.30 7.71 10.79
C LEU A 232 3.84 7.79 10.86
N CYS A 233 4.51 6.78 11.42
CA CYS A 233 5.97 6.69 11.42
C CYS A 233 6.52 6.73 9.98
N GLY A 234 5.94 5.95 9.06
CA GLY A 234 6.33 5.96 7.65
C GLY A 234 6.17 7.34 7.01
N MET A 235 5.01 7.98 7.20
CA MET A 235 4.74 9.30 6.64
C MET A 235 5.65 10.39 7.25
N LEU A 236 5.80 10.43 8.57
CA LEU A 236 6.59 11.44 9.26
C LEU A 236 8.09 11.31 8.96
N LEU A 237 8.62 10.09 9.07
CA LEU A 237 10.04 9.84 8.79
C LEU A 237 10.34 9.96 7.30
N GLY A 238 9.45 9.52 6.42
CA GLY A 238 9.55 9.73 4.98
C GLY A 238 9.60 11.21 4.62
N ASN A 239 8.72 12.05 5.23
CA ASN A 239 8.74 13.49 5.05
C ASN A 239 10.02 14.14 5.58
N PHE A 240 10.43 13.77 6.79
CA PHE A 240 11.65 14.30 7.42
C PHE A 240 12.88 13.99 6.57
N CYS A 241 13.06 12.73 6.17
CA CYS A 241 14.19 12.30 5.34
C CYS A 241 14.16 12.98 3.96
N ALA A 242 13.00 13.07 3.30
CA ALA A 242 12.87 13.74 2.02
C ALA A 242 13.38 15.20 2.07
N ARG A 243 12.96 15.94 3.09
CA ARG A 243 13.42 17.31 3.31
C ARG A 243 14.93 17.37 3.61
N ARG A 244 15.43 16.43 4.42
CA ARG A 244 16.86 16.38 4.79
C ARG A 244 17.75 16.06 3.60
N PHE A 245 17.26 15.29 2.62
CA PHE A 245 17.93 15.03 1.36
C PHE A 245 17.73 16.11 0.29
N GLY A 246 17.05 17.21 0.61
CA GLY A 246 16.88 18.37 -0.27
C GLY A 246 15.86 18.17 -1.39
N LEU A 247 14.89 17.27 -1.22
CA LEU A 247 13.81 17.08 -2.18
C LEU A 247 12.89 18.31 -2.18
N ASN A 248 12.39 18.68 -3.36
CA ASN A 248 11.42 19.77 -3.50
C ASN A 248 10.05 19.39 -2.90
N LYS A 249 9.13 20.37 -2.82
CA LYS A 249 7.81 20.20 -2.19
C LYS A 249 7.01 19.03 -2.78
N ALA A 250 6.97 18.90 -4.12
CA ALA A 250 6.22 17.85 -4.79
C ALA A 250 6.85 16.46 -4.58
N GLN A 251 8.18 16.37 -4.63
CA GLN A 251 8.94 15.15 -4.37
C GLN A 251 8.83 14.73 -2.89
N THR A 252 8.87 15.69 -1.97
CA THR A 252 8.69 15.42 -0.54
C THR A 252 7.32 14.84 -0.25
N ARG A 253 6.25 15.37 -0.88
CA ARG A 253 4.90 14.81 -0.78
C ARG A 253 4.84 13.37 -1.31
N ALA A 254 5.43 13.11 -2.48
CA ALA A 254 5.49 11.78 -3.06
C ALA A 254 6.20 10.79 -2.12
N MET A 255 7.35 11.18 -1.60
CA MET A 255 8.14 10.37 -0.65
C MET A 255 7.35 10.06 0.63
N THR A 256 6.69 11.08 1.20
CA THR A 256 5.85 10.95 2.40
C THR A 256 4.76 9.90 2.21
N ILE A 257 4.04 10.01 1.10
CA ILE A 257 2.93 9.12 0.76
C ILE A 257 3.44 7.70 0.49
N GLU A 258 4.48 7.58 -0.32
CA GLU A 258 4.99 6.28 -0.77
C GLU A 258 5.56 5.45 0.37
N VAL A 259 6.37 6.07 1.26
CA VAL A 259 6.92 5.37 2.44
C VAL A 259 5.83 5.01 3.45
N GLY A 260 4.81 5.86 3.60
CA GLY A 260 3.71 5.59 4.54
C GLY A 260 2.69 4.56 4.06
N MET A 261 2.54 4.35 2.75
CA MET A 261 1.47 3.51 2.19
C MET A 261 2.01 2.17 1.66
N GLN A 262 1.58 1.08 2.27
CA GLN A 262 2.11 -0.26 2.01
C GLN A 262 1.22 -1.10 1.10
N ASN A 263 1.79 -2.10 0.43
CA ASN A 263 1.03 -3.17 -0.23
C ASN A 263 0.47 -4.15 0.82
N SER A 264 -0.52 -3.67 1.55
CA SER A 264 -1.20 -4.40 2.62
C SER A 264 -1.95 -5.65 2.12
N GLY A 265 -2.36 -5.66 0.85
CA GLY A 265 -2.93 -6.86 0.21
C GLY A 265 -1.91 -8.00 0.10
N LEU A 266 -0.68 -7.69 -0.29
CA LEU A 266 0.42 -8.66 -0.29
C LEU A 266 0.72 -9.15 1.12
N ALA A 267 0.81 -8.24 2.10
CA ALA A 267 1.07 -8.59 3.49
C ALA A 267 0.01 -9.58 4.05
N SER A 268 -1.28 -9.28 3.86
CA SER A 268 -2.37 -10.17 4.28
C SER A 268 -2.32 -11.52 3.55
N THR A 269 -2.00 -11.52 2.26
CA THR A 269 -1.90 -12.76 1.45
C THR A 269 -0.75 -13.64 1.96
N LEU A 270 0.43 -13.07 2.20
CA LEU A 270 1.58 -13.80 2.73
C LEU A 270 1.30 -14.35 4.14
N ALA A 271 0.61 -13.57 4.99
CA ALA A 271 0.19 -14.02 6.31
C ALA A 271 -0.70 -15.27 6.23
N LEU A 272 -1.71 -15.24 5.36
CA LEU A 272 -2.62 -16.38 5.17
C LEU A 272 -1.95 -17.60 4.56
N MET A 273 -0.92 -17.42 3.73
CA MET A 273 -0.24 -18.52 3.04
C MET A 273 0.84 -19.19 3.89
N TYR A 274 1.58 -18.42 4.67
CA TYR A 274 2.80 -18.87 5.33
C TYR A 274 2.71 -18.93 6.85
N PHE A 275 1.71 -18.25 7.43
CA PHE A 275 1.60 -18.12 8.89
C PHE A 275 0.18 -18.39 9.36
N THR A 276 -0.43 -17.42 10.03
CA THR A 276 -1.76 -17.55 10.59
C THR A 276 -2.71 -16.49 10.03
N ALA A 277 -4.00 -16.76 10.09
CA ALA A 277 -5.00 -15.77 9.74
C ALA A 277 -4.95 -14.53 10.65
N ALA A 278 -4.55 -14.70 11.92
CA ALA A 278 -4.32 -13.60 12.86
C ALA A 278 -3.25 -12.61 12.34
N GLY A 279 -2.19 -13.11 11.72
CA GLY A 279 -1.19 -12.27 11.04
C GLY A 279 -1.76 -11.44 9.89
N GLY A 280 -2.83 -11.89 9.24
CA GLY A 280 -3.50 -11.14 8.18
C GLY A 280 -4.23 -9.87 8.65
N ILE A 281 -4.57 -9.78 9.94
CA ILE A 281 -5.37 -8.69 10.51
C ILE A 281 -4.69 -7.33 10.35
N ALA A 282 -3.38 -7.26 10.63
CA ALA A 282 -2.62 -6.01 10.50
C ALA A 282 -2.70 -5.45 9.07
N GLY A 283 -2.50 -6.29 8.06
CA GLY A 283 -2.63 -5.90 6.65
C GLY A 283 -4.07 -5.51 6.27
N ALA A 284 -5.07 -6.22 6.77
CA ALA A 284 -6.47 -5.91 6.54
C ALA A 284 -6.87 -4.52 7.09
N ILE A 285 -6.49 -4.22 8.35
CA ILE A 285 -6.72 -2.92 8.97
C ILE A 285 -5.89 -1.84 8.25
N PHE A 286 -4.66 -2.12 7.89
CA PHE A 286 -3.80 -1.20 7.17
C PHE A 286 -4.37 -0.82 5.79
N SER A 287 -5.04 -1.75 5.09
CA SER A 287 -5.71 -1.49 3.81
C SER A 287 -6.77 -0.39 3.89
N VAL A 288 -7.45 -0.27 5.04
CA VAL A 288 -8.41 0.81 5.29
C VAL A 288 -7.70 2.08 5.72
N TRP A 289 -6.85 1.95 6.75
CA TRP A 289 -6.26 3.10 7.41
C TRP A 289 -5.37 3.94 6.49
N HIS A 290 -4.50 3.32 5.69
CA HIS A 290 -3.59 4.06 4.82
C HIS A 290 -4.32 4.88 3.74
N ASN A 291 -5.51 4.45 3.31
CA ASN A 291 -6.34 5.23 2.39
C ASN A 291 -6.98 6.43 3.10
N VAL A 292 -7.39 6.28 4.36
CA VAL A 292 -7.92 7.38 5.17
C VAL A 292 -6.83 8.42 5.43
N SER A 293 -5.70 7.99 5.99
CA SER A 293 -4.56 8.86 6.32
C SER A 293 -3.98 9.54 5.09
N GLY A 294 -3.82 8.82 3.98
CA GLY A 294 -3.37 9.35 2.71
C GLY A 294 -4.32 10.42 2.16
N SER A 295 -5.63 10.18 2.22
CA SER A 295 -6.64 11.16 1.78
C SER A 295 -6.63 12.41 2.66
N LEU A 296 -6.49 12.26 3.98
CA LEU A 296 -6.36 13.39 4.91
C LEU A 296 -5.10 14.20 4.61
N PHE A 297 -3.96 13.52 4.39
CA PHE A 297 -2.72 14.18 4.02
C PHE A 297 -2.83 14.91 2.68
N ALA A 298 -3.47 14.32 1.68
CA ALA A 298 -3.68 14.95 0.38
C ALA A 298 -4.55 16.22 0.53
N SER A 299 -5.64 16.16 1.29
CA SER A 299 -6.50 17.31 1.57
C SER A 299 -5.74 18.44 2.30
N TYR A 300 -4.92 18.08 3.29
CA TYR A 300 -4.04 19.04 3.97
C TYR A 300 -3.07 19.71 2.99
N CYS A 301 -2.46 18.95 2.09
CA CYS A 301 -1.53 19.48 1.10
C CYS A 301 -2.19 20.48 0.13
N VAL A 302 -3.40 20.15 -0.34
CA VAL A 302 -4.15 21.03 -1.25
C VAL A 302 -4.61 22.29 -0.54
N GLY A 303 -5.16 22.19 0.68
CA GLY A 303 -5.57 23.34 1.47
C GLY A 303 -4.44 24.34 1.72
N LYS A 304 -3.25 23.81 2.08
CA LYS A 304 -2.06 24.66 2.27
C LYS A 304 -1.57 25.34 0.99
N ASP A 305 -1.76 24.72 -0.18
CA ASP A 305 -1.46 25.38 -1.46
C ASP A 305 -2.44 26.52 -1.77
N GLU A 306 -3.72 26.31 -1.50
CA GLU A 306 -4.76 27.35 -1.70
C GLU A 306 -4.56 28.55 -0.78
N GLU A 307 -4.14 28.32 0.47
CA GLU A 307 -3.81 29.41 1.41
C GLU A 307 -2.62 30.23 0.89
N ALA A 308 -1.54 29.57 0.47
CA ALA A 308 -0.37 30.24 -0.08
C ALA A 308 -0.67 31.03 -1.36
N GLU A 309 -1.55 30.52 -2.24
CA GLU A 309 -1.99 31.25 -3.43
C GLU A 309 -2.82 32.50 -3.09
N LYS A 310 -3.67 32.43 -2.05
CA LYS A 310 -4.45 33.58 -1.57
C LYS A 310 -3.53 34.66 -0.99
N GLU A 311 -2.58 34.27 -0.15
CA GLU A 311 -1.62 35.22 0.43
C GLU A 311 -0.80 35.95 -0.63
N THR A 312 -0.34 35.23 -1.65
CA THR A 312 0.42 35.78 -2.79
C THR A 312 -0.43 36.80 -3.57
N LYS A 313 -1.72 36.49 -3.83
CA LYS A 313 -2.63 37.43 -4.52
C LYS A 313 -2.92 38.68 -3.71
N ILE A 314 -3.06 38.58 -2.39
CA ILE A 314 -3.28 39.71 -1.51
C ILE A 314 -2.04 40.62 -1.50
N SER A 315 -0.83 40.05 -1.36
CA SER A 315 0.43 40.80 -1.35
C SER A 315 0.62 41.58 -2.67
N SER A 316 0.41 40.92 -3.81
CA SER A 316 0.53 41.57 -5.12
C SER A 316 -0.51 42.68 -5.35
N ALA A 317 -1.72 42.58 -4.77
CA ALA A 317 -2.75 43.60 -4.86
C ALA A 317 -2.45 44.83 -3.96
N VAL A 318 -1.69 44.64 -2.89
CA VAL A 318 -1.24 45.72 -1.98
C VAL A 318 -0.07 46.48 -2.61
N GLU A 319 0.85 45.81 -3.31
CA GLU A 319 2.00 46.45 -3.99
C GLU A 319 1.60 47.28 -5.22
N LEU A 320 0.41 47.07 -5.78
CA LEU A 320 -0.14 47.81 -6.94
C LEU A 320 -0.96 49.07 -6.54
N LYS A 321 -1.12 49.34 -5.25
CA LYS A 321 -1.77 50.53 -4.69
C LYS A 321 -0.74 51.48 -4.11
#